data_a1c4106f9807d8556528275c33456dc0
#
_entry.id   a1c4106f9807d8556528275c33456dc0
#
_cell.length_a   1.000
_cell.length_b   1.000
_cell.length_c   1.000
_cell.angle_alpha   90.00
_cell.angle_beta   90.00
_cell.angle_gamma   90.00
#
_symmetry.space_group_name_H-M   'P 1'
#
loop_
_entity.id
_entity.type
_entity.pdbx_description
1 polymer ?
#
loop_
_entity_poly.entity_id
_entity_poly.type
_entity_poly.pdbx_seq_one_letter_code
_entity_poly.pdbx_strand_id
1 'polypeptide(L)'
;MSVWNKGFTKETHPALRKTSETMRRKRIDNFRDWRDGMKRRGLIKSSYPSLAKNGDLAELLGIVLGDGHVHKHDRCDSLRIVGDAQKMGFVVRSAQLVYSIFGKHPKVTKRKSSNGVNITFYEKNIAKRLNIPTGARAQYEYCLPAWIEKNRSNTIRFLRGLYEAEGSLSHSPATYTHKFIFSNTNPHLLELVARLVRGLGFTVSNSANKIQVSRKDEVQKLSNLIEFRHYES
;
A
#
# COMPACT_ATOMS: atom_id res chain seq x y z
N MET A 1 -21.12 -32.73 -24.89
CA MET A 1 -19.80 -33.37 -25.13
C MET A 1 -18.95 -33.22 -23.88
N SER A 2 -18.47 -34.32 -23.31
CA SER A 2 -17.55 -34.22 -22.17
C SER A 2 -16.18 -33.81 -22.68
N VAL A 3 -15.60 -32.78 -22.10
CA VAL A 3 -14.24 -32.35 -22.45
C VAL A 3 -13.26 -33.37 -21.90
N TRP A 4 -12.54 -34.11 -22.77
CA TRP A 4 -11.65 -35.21 -22.43
C TRP A 4 -10.58 -34.86 -21.38
N ASN A 5 -10.21 -33.58 -21.25
CA ASN A 5 -9.18 -33.10 -20.33
C ASN A 5 -9.74 -32.48 -19.04
N LYS A 6 -11.02 -32.67 -18.73
CA LYS A 6 -11.65 -32.16 -17.52
C LYS A 6 -10.99 -32.77 -16.28
N GLY A 7 -10.40 -31.96 -15.41
CA GLY A 7 -9.70 -32.37 -14.18
C GLY A 7 -8.21 -32.70 -14.35
N PHE A 8 -7.67 -32.70 -15.58
CA PHE A 8 -6.24 -32.87 -15.83
C PHE A 8 -5.53 -31.53 -16.01
N THR A 9 -4.27 -31.48 -15.55
CA THR A 9 -3.37 -30.32 -15.73
C THR A 9 -2.12 -30.74 -16.51
N LYS A 10 -1.29 -29.78 -16.91
CA LYS A 10 0.01 -30.08 -17.55
C LYS A 10 0.98 -30.82 -16.62
N GLU A 11 0.77 -30.75 -15.32
CA GLU A 11 1.53 -31.43 -14.30
C GLU A 11 1.10 -32.91 -14.18
N THR A 12 -0.21 -33.18 -14.39
CA THR A 12 -0.81 -34.50 -14.16
C THR A 12 -1.02 -35.31 -15.43
N HIS A 13 -0.94 -34.69 -16.62
CA HIS A 13 -1.19 -35.42 -17.88
C HIS A 13 -0.13 -35.12 -18.97
N PRO A 14 0.56 -36.16 -19.51
CA PRO A 14 1.66 -36.00 -20.48
C PRO A 14 1.27 -35.27 -21.76
N ALA A 15 0.08 -35.52 -22.31
CA ALA A 15 -0.38 -34.86 -23.54
C ALA A 15 -0.60 -33.35 -23.32
N LEU A 16 -1.14 -32.93 -22.16
CA LEU A 16 -1.30 -31.51 -21.82
C LEU A 16 0.05 -30.84 -21.59
N ARG A 17 1.02 -31.55 -21.01
CA ARG A 17 2.39 -31.06 -20.87
C ARG A 17 3.02 -30.81 -22.24
N LYS A 18 2.98 -31.78 -23.14
CA LYS A 18 3.51 -31.69 -24.53
C LYS A 18 2.84 -30.53 -25.28
N THR A 19 1.52 -30.36 -25.14
CA THR A 19 0.78 -29.24 -25.74
C THR A 19 1.27 -27.90 -25.19
N SER A 20 1.41 -27.78 -23.87
CA SER A 20 1.88 -26.57 -23.23
C SER A 20 3.30 -26.19 -23.66
N GLU A 21 4.20 -27.17 -23.77
CA GLU A 21 5.58 -26.98 -24.25
C GLU A 21 5.61 -26.55 -25.72
N THR A 22 4.75 -27.15 -26.55
CA THR A 22 4.64 -26.80 -27.96
C THR A 22 4.11 -25.38 -28.13
N MET A 23 3.07 -24.98 -27.38
CA MET A 23 2.54 -23.62 -27.41
C MET A 23 3.58 -22.59 -26.97
N ARG A 24 4.36 -22.89 -25.90
CA ARG A 24 5.46 -22.02 -25.46
C ARG A 24 6.54 -21.88 -26.54
N ARG A 25 7.00 -23.00 -27.11
CA ARG A 25 8.06 -23.01 -28.15
C ARG A 25 7.61 -22.22 -29.38
N LYS A 26 6.38 -22.41 -29.84
CA LYS A 26 5.83 -21.74 -31.00
C LYS A 26 5.27 -20.34 -30.68
N ARG A 27 5.33 -19.88 -29.43
CA ARG A 27 4.76 -18.60 -28.96
C ARG A 27 3.28 -18.43 -29.34
N ILE A 28 2.52 -19.54 -29.35
CA ILE A 28 1.09 -19.53 -29.68
C ILE A 28 0.33 -18.87 -28.54
N ASP A 29 -0.46 -17.86 -28.87
CA ASP A 29 -1.30 -17.12 -27.95
C ASP A 29 -2.74 -17.05 -28.49
N ASN A 30 -3.53 -18.07 -28.12
CA ASN A 30 -4.93 -18.21 -28.58
C ASN A 30 -5.85 -17.10 -28.08
N PHE A 31 -5.39 -16.26 -27.13
CA PHE A 31 -6.19 -15.16 -26.57
C PHE A 31 -5.75 -13.78 -27.06
N ARG A 32 -4.82 -13.70 -28.03
CA ARG A 32 -4.31 -12.42 -28.54
C ARG A 32 -5.45 -11.55 -29.07
N ASP A 33 -6.21 -12.06 -30.03
CA ASP A 33 -7.26 -11.28 -30.70
C ASP A 33 -8.36 -10.87 -29.72
N TRP A 34 -8.74 -11.78 -28.80
CA TRP A 34 -9.67 -11.47 -27.73
C TRP A 34 -9.13 -10.34 -26.83
N ARG A 35 -7.86 -10.43 -26.37
CA ARG A 35 -7.26 -9.38 -25.53
C ARG A 35 -7.18 -8.06 -26.27
N ASP A 36 -6.81 -8.06 -27.53
CA ASP A 36 -6.70 -6.84 -28.33
C ASP A 36 -8.09 -6.23 -28.60
N GLY A 37 -9.10 -7.06 -28.79
CA GLY A 37 -10.51 -6.64 -28.82
C GLY A 37 -10.95 -6.00 -27.50
N MET A 38 -10.60 -6.60 -26.35
CA MET A 38 -10.91 -6.07 -25.03
C MET A 38 -10.19 -4.76 -24.72
N LYS A 39 -8.92 -4.61 -25.18
CA LYS A 39 -8.18 -3.34 -25.09
C LYS A 39 -8.82 -2.24 -25.92
N ARG A 40 -9.21 -2.53 -27.18
CA ARG A 40 -9.91 -1.56 -28.04
C ARG A 40 -11.23 -1.08 -27.43
N ARG A 41 -11.93 -1.96 -26.72
CA ARG A 41 -13.16 -1.64 -25.99
C ARG A 41 -12.92 -0.95 -24.64
N GLY A 42 -11.67 -0.69 -24.26
CA GLY A 42 -11.33 -0.08 -22.96
C GLY A 42 -11.53 -0.97 -21.74
N LEU A 43 -11.88 -2.25 -21.91
CA LEU A 43 -12.11 -3.20 -20.80
C LEU A 43 -10.81 -3.73 -20.18
N ILE A 44 -9.72 -3.69 -20.93
CA ILE A 44 -8.35 -4.01 -20.45
C ILE A 44 -7.46 -2.82 -20.78
N LYS A 45 -6.72 -2.32 -19.79
CA LYS A 45 -5.74 -1.24 -20.00
C LYS A 45 -4.66 -1.67 -21.00
N SER A 46 -4.38 -0.85 -21.98
CA SER A 46 -3.31 -1.07 -22.98
C SER A 46 -1.93 -0.67 -22.42
N SER A 47 -1.88 0.28 -21.50
CA SER A 47 -0.64 0.79 -20.88
C SER A 47 -0.82 1.05 -19.38
N TYR A 48 0.30 1.13 -18.68
CA TYR A 48 0.39 1.39 -17.23
C TYR A 48 1.40 2.51 -17.00
N PRO A 49 1.04 3.77 -17.30
CA PRO A 49 1.95 4.91 -17.19
C PRO A 49 2.36 5.16 -15.74
N SER A 50 3.37 6.00 -15.55
CA SER A 50 3.77 6.50 -14.24
C SER A 50 2.60 7.20 -13.57
N LEU A 51 2.55 7.09 -12.23
CA LEU A 51 1.50 7.74 -11.43
C LEU A 51 1.77 9.24 -11.30
N ALA A 52 0.70 10.03 -11.20
CA ALA A 52 0.81 11.46 -10.95
C ALA A 52 1.44 11.72 -9.58
N LYS A 53 2.52 12.50 -9.55
CA LYS A 53 3.27 12.85 -8.33
C LYS A 53 2.52 13.97 -7.59
N ASN A 54 1.63 13.61 -6.68
CA ASN A 54 0.80 14.53 -5.91
C ASN A 54 0.64 14.07 -4.45
N GLY A 55 -0.07 14.85 -3.65
CA GLY A 55 -0.32 14.55 -2.24
C GLY A 55 -1.09 13.24 -2.01
N ASP A 56 -2.01 12.85 -2.89
CA ASP A 56 -2.74 11.59 -2.77
C ASP A 56 -1.83 10.38 -2.95
N LEU A 57 -0.90 10.43 -3.93
CA LEU A 57 0.11 9.40 -4.08
C LEU A 57 1.07 9.36 -2.90
N ALA A 58 1.47 10.52 -2.37
CA ALA A 58 2.32 10.59 -1.18
C ALA A 58 1.64 9.95 0.05
N GLU A 59 0.37 10.26 0.30
CA GLU A 59 -0.42 9.66 1.39
C GLU A 59 -0.58 8.16 1.22
N LEU A 60 -0.92 7.69 0.00
CA LEU A 60 -1.02 6.27 -0.28
C LEU A 60 0.31 5.53 -0.04
N LEU A 61 1.44 6.11 -0.46
CA LEU A 61 2.76 5.53 -0.20
C LEU A 61 3.03 5.38 1.30
N GLY A 62 2.66 6.36 2.11
CA GLY A 62 2.74 6.28 3.57
C GLY A 62 1.89 5.11 4.11
N ILE A 63 0.62 5.02 3.72
CA ILE A 63 -0.27 3.93 4.14
C ILE A 63 0.29 2.56 3.72
N VAL A 64 0.79 2.44 2.49
CA VAL A 64 1.31 1.16 1.98
C VAL A 64 2.60 0.75 2.67
N LEU A 65 3.44 1.69 3.08
CA LEU A 65 4.67 1.39 3.84
C LEU A 65 4.36 0.94 5.27
N GLY A 66 3.29 1.43 5.89
CA GLY A 66 2.78 0.93 7.17
C GLY A 66 2.01 -0.38 6.96
N ASP A 67 0.73 -0.29 6.70
CA ASP A 67 -0.24 -1.41 6.69
C ASP A 67 -0.42 -2.11 5.33
N GLY A 68 0.33 -1.71 4.31
CA GLY A 68 0.17 -2.26 2.96
C GLY A 68 1.10 -3.44 2.67
N HIS A 69 0.72 -4.24 1.71
CA HIS A 69 1.53 -5.33 1.16
C HIS A 69 1.36 -5.39 -0.35
N VAL A 70 2.47 -5.48 -1.08
CA VAL A 70 2.46 -5.71 -2.54
C VAL A 70 2.97 -7.11 -2.81
N HIS A 71 2.15 -7.91 -3.50
CA HIS A 71 2.50 -9.26 -3.91
C HIS A 71 2.50 -9.38 -5.42
N LYS A 72 3.51 -10.05 -5.98
CA LYS A 72 3.64 -10.31 -7.40
C LYS A 72 3.06 -11.66 -7.75
N HIS A 73 2.10 -11.67 -8.67
CA HIS A 73 1.56 -12.87 -9.30
C HIS A 73 2.10 -12.99 -10.74
N ASP A 74 1.88 -14.14 -11.38
CA ASP A 74 2.36 -14.38 -12.76
C ASP A 74 1.88 -13.35 -13.78
N ARG A 75 0.66 -12.81 -13.61
CA ARG A 75 0.01 -11.95 -14.61
C ARG A 75 -0.23 -10.51 -14.14
N CYS A 76 -0.15 -10.24 -12.84
CA CYS A 76 -0.38 -8.92 -12.24
C CYS A 76 0.26 -8.82 -10.87
N ASP A 77 0.28 -7.63 -10.29
CA ASP A 77 0.55 -7.44 -8.87
C ASP A 77 -0.77 -7.29 -8.11
N SER A 78 -0.77 -7.60 -6.83
CA SER A 78 -1.83 -7.20 -5.91
C SER A 78 -1.29 -6.26 -4.84
N LEU A 79 -1.99 -5.15 -4.63
CA LEU A 79 -1.85 -4.29 -3.46
C LEU A 79 -2.93 -4.69 -2.45
N ARG A 80 -2.53 -4.97 -1.22
CA ARG A 80 -3.44 -5.20 -0.10
C ARG A 80 -3.11 -4.22 1.01
N ILE A 81 -4.12 -3.50 1.49
CA ILE A 81 -4.05 -2.67 2.69
C ILE A 81 -4.99 -3.31 3.71
N VAL A 82 -4.56 -3.41 4.95
CA VAL A 82 -5.38 -3.97 6.04
C VAL A 82 -5.84 -2.82 6.93
N GLY A 83 -7.14 -2.73 7.14
CA GLY A 83 -7.74 -1.80 8.11
C GLY A 83 -8.54 -2.54 9.17
N ASP A 84 -9.06 -1.79 10.12
CA ASP A 84 -9.96 -2.29 11.17
C ASP A 84 -11.40 -1.88 10.86
N ALA A 85 -12.35 -2.79 11.06
CA ALA A 85 -13.78 -2.52 10.92
C ALA A 85 -14.29 -1.46 11.91
N GLN A 86 -13.59 -1.26 13.04
CA GLN A 86 -13.86 -0.18 13.99
C GLN A 86 -13.37 1.18 13.51
N LYS A 87 -12.47 1.21 12.50
CA LYS A 87 -11.91 2.42 11.89
C LYS A 87 -12.29 2.52 10.42
N MET A 88 -13.57 2.42 10.12
CA MET A 88 -14.07 2.41 8.73
C MET A 88 -13.69 3.65 7.92
N GLY A 89 -13.50 4.80 8.55
CA GLY A 89 -13.00 6.00 7.90
C GLY A 89 -11.63 5.80 7.24
N PHE A 90 -10.70 5.08 7.90
CA PHE A 90 -9.41 4.70 7.32
C PHE A 90 -9.58 3.77 6.10
N VAL A 91 -10.49 2.80 6.19
CA VAL A 91 -10.80 1.86 5.10
C VAL A 91 -11.35 2.61 3.89
N VAL A 92 -12.33 3.50 4.11
CA VAL A 92 -12.94 4.32 3.05
C VAL A 92 -11.90 5.24 2.42
N ARG A 93 -11.08 5.94 3.23
CA ARG A 93 -10.04 6.84 2.71
C ARG A 93 -8.99 6.07 1.90
N SER A 94 -8.52 4.94 2.38
CA SER A 94 -7.56 4.11 1.64
C SER A 94 -8.13 3.63 0.30
N ALA A 95 -9.40 3.22 0.27
CA ALA A 95 -10.08 2.82 -0.96
C ALA A 95 -10.24 3.99 -1.94
N GLN A 96 -10.57 5.20 -1.45
CA GLN A 96 -10.65 6.42 -2.25
C GLN A 96 -9.30 6.81 -2.87
N LEU A 97 -8.21 6.71 -2.10
CA LEU A 97 -6.85 6.97 -2.60
C LEU A 97 -6.47 5.99 -3.71
N VAL A 98 -6.76 4.69 -3.54
CA VAL A 98 -6.53 3.70 -4.59
C VAL A 98 -7.33 4.04 -5.84
N TYR A 99 -8.60 4.42 -5.69
CA TYR A 99 -9.44 4.82 -6.83
C TYR A 99 -8.92 6.08 -7.52
N SER A 100 -8.60 7.14 -6.77
CA SER A 100 -8.07 8.41 -7.30
C SER A 100 -6.78 8.20 -8.11
N ILE A 101 -5.89 7.33 -7.64
CA ILE A 101 -4.56 7.13 -8.23
C ILE A 101 -4.61 6.16 -9.42
N PHE A 102 -5.39 5.10 -9.33
CA PHE A 102 -5.41 4.03 -10.34
C PHE A 102 -6.62 4.08 -11.27
N GLY A 103 -7.64 4.88 -10.96
CA GLY A 103 -8.86 5.01 -11.75
C GLY A 103 -9.76 3.76 -11.72
N LYS A 104 -9.58 2.89 -10.70
CA LYS A 104 -10.36 1.65 -10.54
C LYS A 104 -10.59 1.37 -9.05
N HIS A 105 -11.82 1.02 -8.69
CA HIS A 105 -12.16 0.69 -7.31
C HIS A 105 -11.46 -0.58 -6.83
N PRO A 106 -10.85 -0.56 -5.62
CA PRO A 106 -10.38 -1.77 -4.97
C PRO A 106 -11.55 -2.60 -4.47
N LYS A 107 -11.32 -3.90 -4.26
CA LYS A 107 -12.26 -4.78 -3.56
C LYS A 107 -12.07 -4.62 -2.06
N VAL A 108 -13.13 -4.28 -1.33
CA VAL A 108 -13.13 -4.20 0.13
C VAL A 108 -13.85 -5.43 0.68
N THR A 109 -13.21 -6.16 1.61
CA THR A 109 -13.76 -7.40 2.19
C THR A 109 -13.43 -7.49 3.67
N LYS A 110 -14.45 -7.69 4.51
CA LYS A 110 -14.29 -7.99 5.93
C LYS A 110 -13.78 -9.43 6.11
N ARG A 111 -12.85 -9.66 7.03
CA ARG A 111 -12.40 -11.01 7.40
C ARG A 111 -13.48 -11.69 8.25
N LYS A 112 -13.65 -13.00 8.05
CA LYS A 112 -14.68 -13.76 8.78
C LYS A 112 -14.35 -13.95 10.27
N SER A 113 -13.06 -14.05 10.60
CA SER A 113 -12.56 -14.42 11.94
C SER A 113 -11.98 -13.25 12.75
N SER A 114 -12.07 -12.00 12.25
CA SER A 114 -11.50 -10.83 12.93
C SER A 114 -12.18 -9.53 12.48
N ASN A 115 -11.90 -8.44 13.17
CA ASN A 115 -12.31 -7.09 12.75
C ASN A 115 -11.52 -6.55 11.54
N GLY A 116 -10.57 -7.32 11.02
CA GLY A 116 -9.77 -6.91 9.87
C GLY A 116 -10.59 -6.73 8.59
N VAL A 117 -10.33 -5.65 7.88
CA VAL A 117 -10.89 -5.36 6.55
C VAL A 117 -9.75 -5.30 5.54
N ASN A 118 -9.84 -6.10 4.49
CA ASN A 118 -8.87 -6.07 3.40
C ASN A 118 -9.36 -5.16 2.28
N ILE A 119 -8.54 -4.20 1.89
CA ILE A 119 -8.68 -3.39 0.67
C ILE A 119 -7.71 -4.00 -0.33
N THR A 120 -8.22 -4.67 -1.37
CA THR A 120 -7.40 -5.43 -2.32
C THR A 120 -7.57 -4.87 -3.72
N PHE A 121 -6.47 -4.58 -4.38
CA PHE A 121 -6.43 -4.03 -5.72
C PHE A 121 -5.46 -4.84 -6.61
N TYR A 122 -5.88 -5.15 -7.84
CA TYR A 122 -5.10 -5.93 -8.79
C TYR A 122 -4.83 -5.12 -10.06
N GLU A 123 -3.56 -4.93 -10.38
CA GLU A 123 -3.12 -4.30 -11.63
C GLU A 123 -1.68 -4.76 -11.98
N LYS A 124 -1.25 -4.54 -13.22
CA LYS A 124 0.15 -4.79 -13.61
C LYS A 124 1.06 -3.68 -13.10
N ASN A 125 2.28 -4.07 -12.74
CA ASN A 125 3.36 -3.14 -12.39
C ASN A 125 3.06 -2.23 -11.18
N ILE A 126 2.24 -2.65 -10.22
CA ILE A 126 1.96 -1.84 -9.01
C ILE A 126 3.26 -1.58 -8.24
N ALA A 127 4.05 -2.63 -7.97
CA ALA A 127 5.31 -2.53 -7.25
C ALA A 127 6.25 -1.50 -7.90
N LYS A 128 6.45 -1.63 -9.22
CA LYS A 128 7.29 -0.70 -10.00
C LYS A 128 6.76 0.73 -9.99
N ARG A 129 5.44 0.91 -10.13
CA ARG A 129 4.80 2.23 -10.19
C ARG A 129 4.79 2.95 -8.85
N LEU A 130 4.65 2.21 -7.75
CA LEU A 130 4.74 2.73 -6.38
C LEU A 130 6.19 2.85 -5.89
N ASN A 131 7.16 2.25 -6.60
CA ASN A 131 8.54 2.11 -6.15
C ASN A 131 8.63 1.42 -4.76
N ILE A 132 7.83 0.38 -4.57
CA ILE A 132 7.79 -0.41 -3.33
C ILE A 132 8.05 -1.87 -3.69
N PRO A 133 8.98 -2.58 -3.01
CA PRO A 133 9.28 -3.97 -3.29
C PRO A 133 8.11 -4.89 -2.93
N THR A 134 8.08 -6.04 -3.56
CA THR A 134 7.16 -7.13 -3.21
C THR A 134 7.74 -7.97 -2.08
N GLY A 135 6.87 -8.57 -1.26
CA GLY A 135 7.28 -9.47 -0.17
C GLY A 135 7.58 -8.77 1.15
N ALA A 136 8.39 -9.42 2.00
CA ALA A 136 8.72 -8.92 3.34
C ALA A 136 9.62 -7.68 3.26
N ARG A 137 9.40 -6.71 4.17
CA ARG A 137 10.07 -5.41 4.17
C ARG A 137 10.70 -5.04 5.51
N ALA A 138 10.85 -6.00 6.42
CA ALA A 138 11.35 -5.72 7.78
C ALA A 138 12.75 -5.06 7.80
N GLN A 139 13.57 -5.30 6.78
CA GLN A 139 14.91 -4.71 6.64
C GLN A 139 15.02 -3.82 5.39
N TYR A 140 13.90 -3.46 4.78
CA TYR A 140 13.92 -2.68 3.55
C TYR A 140 14.18 -1.21 3.83
N GLU A 141 15.24 -0.68 3.24
CA GLU A 141 15.53 0.75 3.24
C GLU A 141 14.74 1.44 2.11
N TYR A 142 13.75 2.22 2.49
CA TYR A 142 12.95 2.97 1.53
C TYR A 142 13.62 4.29 1.16
N CYS A 143 14.07 4.38 -0.09
CA CYS A 143 14.56 5.63 -0.66
C CYS A 143 13.37 6.55 -0.96
N LEU A 144 13.15 7.56 -0.10
CA LEU A 144 12.07 8.53 -0.29
C LEU A 144 12.27 9.29 -1.61
N PRO A 145 11.29 9.31 -2.52
CA PRO A 145 11.41 10.05 -3.77
C PRO A 145 11.57 11.56 -3.55
N ALA A 146 12.48 12.19 -4.28
CA ALA A 146 12.78 13.63 -4.14
C ALA A 146 11.55 14.54 -4.29
N TRP A 147 10.52 14.14 -5.06
CA TRP A 147 9.29 14.91 -5.20
C TRP A 147 8.43 14.92 -3.93
N ILE A 148 8.62 13.96 -3.01
CA ILE A 148 8.03 14.00 -1.67
C ILE A 148 8.93 14.82 -0.75
N GLU A 149 10.22 14.46 -0.67
CA GLU A 149 11.16 15.02 0.29
C GLU A 149 11.37 16.53 0.12
N LYS A 150 11.46 17.00 -1.13
CA LYS A 150 11.66 18.43 -1.45
C LYS A 150 10.38 19.26 -1.45
N ASN A 151 9.22 18.65 -1.27
CA ASN A 151 7.93 19.33 -1.23
C ASN A 151 7.28 19.15 0.13
N ARG A 152 7.25 20.22 0.94
CA ARG A 152 6.71 20.18 2.30
C ARG A 152 5.28 19.63 2.37
N SER A 153 4.40 19.98 1.44
CA SER A 153 3.02 19.49 1.40
C SER A 153 2.95 18.00 1.16
N ASN A 154 3.78 17.47 0.23
CA ASN A 154 3.84 16.04 -0.04
C ASN A 154 4.47 15.26 1.13
N THR A 155 5.47 15.83 1.81
CA THR A 155 6.05 15.26 3.04
C THR A 155 4.99 15.13 4.13
N ILE A 156 4.19 16.18 4.36
CA ILE A 156 3.09 16.19 5.33
C ILE A 156 2.06 15.09 4.98
N ARG A 157 1.65 14.98 3.72
CA ARG A 157 0.71 13.97 3.26
C ARG A 157 1.29 12.55 3.40
N PHE A 158 2.56 12.34 3.12
CA PHE A 158 3.25 11.07 3.31
C PHE A 158 3.29 10.67 4.79
N LEU A 159 3.65 11.60 5.68
CA LEU A 159 3.63 11.37 7.12
C LEU A 159 2.22 11.11 7.65
N ARG A 160 1.19 11.80 7.13
CA ARG A 160 -0.21 11.49 7.45
C ARG A 160 -0.51 10.02 7.19
N GLY A 161 -0.22 9.53 6.00
CA GLY A 161 -0.47 8.13 5.64
C GLY A 161 0.25 7.14 6.55
N LEU A 162 1.51 7.40 6.90
CA LEU A 162 2.27 6.58 7.84
C LEU A 162 1.68 6.59 9.24
N TYR A 163 1.39 7.78 9.79
CA TYR A 163 0.85 7.89 11.15
C TYR A 163 -0.57 7.34 11.26
N GLU A 164 -1.39 7.41 10.23
CA GLU A 164 -2.72 6.80 10.23
C GLU A 164 -2.67 5.27 10.18
N ALA A 165 -1.62 4.69 9.59
CA ALA A 165 -1.40 3.26 9.58
C ALA A 165 -0.80 2.75 10.92
N GLU A 166 0.28 3.37 11.39
CA GLU A 166 1.13 2.84 12.47
C GLU A 166 1.26 3.81 13.67
N GLY A 167 0.59 4.95 13.59
CA GLY A 167 0.67 6.00 14.62
C GLY A 167 -0.35 5.84 15.73
N SER A 168 0.00 6.37 16.90
CA SER A 168 -0.87 6.43 18.06
C SER A 168 -0.73 7.78 18.76
N LEU A 169 -1.86 8.47 18.96
CA LEU A 169 -1.94 9.67 19.77
C LEU A 169 -2.46 9.27 21.15
N SER A 170 -1.65 9.50 22.19
CA SER A 170 -1.97 9.13 23.56
C SER A 170 -1.92 10.35 24.48
N HIS A 171 -2.93 10.44 25.33
CA HIS A 171 -2.99 11.42 26.42
C HIS A 171 -3.28 10.69 27.73
N SER A 172 -2.43 10.89 28.73
CA SER A 172 -2.64 10.37 30.09
C SER A 172 -2.92 11.54 31.04
N PRO A 173 -4.18 11.73 31.47
CA PRO A 173 -4.52 12.80 32.42
C PRO A 173 -3.81 12.65 33.77
N ALA A 174 -3.61 11.42 34.25
CA ALA A 174 -2.98 11.13 35.54
C ALA A 174 -1.50 11.59 35.63
N THR A 175 -0.80 11.61 34.51
CA THR A 175 0.61 12.00 34.43
C THR A 175 0.82 13.26 33.58
N TYR A 176 -0.25 13.89 33.12
CA TYR A 176 -0.21 15.04 32.21
C TYR A 176 0.70 14.85 31.00
N THR A 177 0.85 13.57 30.55
CA THR A 177 1.71 13.25 29.42
C THR A 177 0.92 13.20 28.12
N HIS A 178 1.50 13.78 27.09
CA HIS A 178 1.02 13.71 25.71
C HIS A 178 2.09 13.03 24.87
N LYS A 179 1.69 12.10 24.02
CA LYS A 179 2.63 11.38 23.16
C LYS A 179 2.00 11.17 21.79
N PHE A 180 2.74 11.51 20.75
CA PHE A 180 2.43 11.09 19.39
C PHE A 180 3.51 10.12 18.95
N ILE A 181 3.14 8.86 18.85
CA ILE A 181 4.06 7.73 18.69
C ILE A 181 3.88 7.17 17.27
N PHE A 182 4.98 6.85 16.62
CA PHE A 182 5.02 6.01 15.42
C PHE A 182 5.81 4.75 15.76
N SER A 183 5.20 3.56 15.58
CA SER A 183 5.80 2.27 15.94
C SER A 183 6.00 1.42 14.69
N ASN A 184 7.18 0.84 14.51
CA ASN A 184 7.46 -0.09 13.42
C ASN A 184 8.65 -1.00 13.78
N THR A 185 8.72 -2.18 13.16
CA THR A 185 9.85 -3.10 13.34
C THR A 185 11.00 -2.85 12.35
N ASN A 186 10.78 -2.03 11.32
CA ASN A 186 11.81 -1.67 10.35
C ASN A 186 12.58 -0.43 10.83
N PRO A 187 13.87 -0.57 11.21
CA PRO A 187 14.67 0.53 11.72
C PRO A 187 14.91 1.64 10.68
N HIS A 188 15.03 1.28 9.41
CA HIS A 188 15.21 2.26 8.32
C HIS A 188 13.97 3.13 8.14
N LEU A 189 12.76 2.56 8.31
CA LEU A 189 11.53 3.32 8.25
C LEU A 189 11.38 4.24 9.48
N LEU A 190 11.76 3.76 10.67
CA LEU A 190 11.78 4.59 11.87
C LEU A 190 12.72 5.80 11.72
N GLU A 191 13.94 5.58 11.20
CA GLU A 191 14.90 6.68 10.99
C GLU A 191 14.42 7.66 9.91
N LEU A 192 13.84 7.16 8.83
CA LEU A 192 13.22 8.02 7.80
C LEU A 192 12.14 8.92 8.41
N VAL A 193 11.21 8.35 9.20
CA VAL A 193 10.12 9.13 9.82
C VAL A 193 10.69 10.12 10.83
N ALA A 194 11.65 9.71 11.65
CA ALA A 194 12.32 10.60 12.61
C ALA A 194 12.98 11.79 11.91
N ARG A 195 13.70 11.55 10.81
CA ARG A 195 14.35 12.58 9.99
C ARG A 195 13.33 13.55 9.40
N LEU A 196 12.23 13.06 8.87
CA LEU A 196 11.19 13.91 8.30
C LEU A 196 10.49 14.76 9.36
N VAL A 197 10.17 14.18 10.52
CA VAL A 197 9.52 14.90 11.64
C VAL A 197 10.45 15.97 12.20
N ARG A 198 11.75 15.67 12.37
CA ARG A 198 12.77 16.69 12.75
C ARG A 198 12.89 17.78 11.69
N GLY A 199 12.87 17.42 10.40
CA GLY A 199 12.90 18.37 9.28
C GLY A 199 11.69 19.31 9.24
N LEU A 200 10.56 18.93 9.85
CA LEU A 200 9.41 19.80 10.05
C LEU A 200 9.51 20.69 11.29
N GLY A 201 10.57 20.55 12.10
CA GLY A 201 10.87 21.38 13.28
C GLY A 201 10.42 20.80 14.61
N PHE A 202 10.15 19.48 14.70
CA PHE A 202 9.70 18.82 15.93
C PHE A 202 10.83 18.03 16.62
N THR A 203 10.77 17.96 17.93
CA THR A 203 11.70 17.19 18.77
C THR A 203 11.26 15.72 18.80
N VAL A 204 12.15 14.82 18.36
CA VAL A 204 11.85 13.39 18.29
C VAL A 204 12.80 12.62 19.20
N SER A 205 12.25 11.78 20.07
CA SER A 205 12.99 10.75 20.82
C SER A 205 12.79 9.38 20.16
N ASN A 206 13.88 8.62 20.09
CA ASN A 206 13.93 7.30 19.46
C ASN A 206 14.07 6.20 20.50
N SER A 207 13.45 5.06 20.26
CA SER A 207 13.72 3.79 20.95
C SER A 207 13.68 2.65 19.94
N ALA A 208 13.96 1.41 20.35
CA ALA A 208 14.19 0.28 19.44
C ALA A 208 13.11 0.12 18.35
N ASN A 209 11.82 0.22 18.71
CA ASN A 209 10.70 -0.05 17.78
C ASN A 209 9.74 1.12 17.66
N LYS A 210 10.11 2.32 18.10
CA LYS A 210 9.24 3.50 18.01
C LYS A 210 10.03 4.80 18.03
N ILE A 211 9.43 5.81 17.44
CA ILE A 211 9.80 7.22 17.64
C ILE A 211 8.61 7.93 18.28
N GLN A 212 8.87 8.99 19.03
CA GLN A 212 7.80 9.76 19.66
C GLN A 212 8.12 11.24 19.75
N VAL A 213 7.09 12.07 19.67
CA VAL A 213 7.03 13.45 20.07
C VAL A 213 6.28 13.51 21.40
N SER A 214 6.84 14.18 22.44
CA SER A 214 6.31 14.13 23.81
C SER A 214 6.02 15.49 24.42
N ARG A 215 6.49 16.59 23.83
CA ARG A 215 6.14 17.93 24.28
C ARG A 215 4.69 18.23 23.90
N LYS A 216 3.86 18.60 24.87
CA LYS A 216 2.42 18.80 24.70
C LYS A 216 2.05 19.67 23.49
N ASP A 217 2.70 20.83 23.38
CA ASP A 217 2.49 21.78 22.29
C ASP A 217 2.98 21.23 20.94
N GLU A 218 4.11 20.52 20.91
CA GLU A 218 4.60 19.89 19.69
C GLU A 218 3.72 18.72 19.23
N VAL A 219 3.18 17.92 20.15
CA VAL A 219 2.23 16.84 19.86
C VAL A 219 0.98 17.39 19.16
N GLN A 220 0.40 18.46 19.73
CA GLN A 220 -0.78 19.10 19.13
C GLN A 220 -0.45 19.74 17.77
N LYS A 221 0.67 20.46 17.67
CA LYS A 221 1.10 21.09 16.42
C LYS A 221 1.38 20.07 15.32
N LEU A 222 2.06 18.95 15.63
CA LEU A 222 2.36 17.89 14.65
C LEU A 222 1.07 17.19 14.20
N SER A 223 0.20 16.82 15.15
CA SER A 223 -1.08 16.19 14.85
C SER A 223 -1.94 17.06 13.92
N ASN A 224 -2.03 18.36 14.22
CA ASN A 224 -2.74 19.32 13.38
C ASN A 224 -2.06 19.50 12.01
N LEU A 225 -0.72 19.60 11.98
CA LEU A 225 0.03 19.80 10.74
C LEU A 225 -0.17 18.67 9.74
N ILE A 226 -0.10 17.41 10.21
CA ILE A 226 -0.34 16.25 9.35
C ILE A 226 -1.83 15.98 9.17
N GLU A 227 -2.71 16.74 9.84
CA GLU A 227 -4.17 16.54 9.87
C GLU A 227 -4.51 15.10 10.23
N PHE A 228 -3.90 14.60 11.32
CA PHE A 228 -4.11 13.24 11.79
C PHE A 228 -5.59 13.00 12.10
N ARG A 229 -6.18 12.02 11.46
CA ARG A 229 -7.61 11.71 11.62
C ARG A 229 -7.81 10.61 12.66
N HIS A 230 -8.64 10.89 13.63
CA HIS A 230 -9.17 9.88 14.53
C HIS A 230 -10.37 9.23 13.83
N TYR A 231 -10.20 8.00 13.42
CA TYR A 231 -11.27 7.20 12.86
C TYR A 231 -11.97 6.45 13.99
N GLU A 232 -12.75 7.17 14.77
CA GLU A 232 -13.58 6.56 15.81
C GLU A 232 -14.77 5.83 15.19
N SER A 233 -15.17 4.73 15.83
CA SER A 233 -16.33 3.89 15.48
C SER A 233 -17.64 4.58 15.86
#